data_08db4f58a2f2d19ae142f45e4c4187ba
#
_entry.id   08db4f58a2f2d19ae142f45e4c4187ba
#
_cell.length_a   1.000
_cell.length_b   1.000
_cell.length_c   1.000
_cell.angle_alpha   90.00
_cell.angle_beta   90.00
_cell.angle_gamma   90.00
#
_symmetry.space_group_name_H-M   'P 1'
#
loop_
_entity.id
_entity.type
_entity.pdbx_description
1 polymer ?
#
loop_
_entity_poly.entity_id
_entity_poly.type
_entity_poly.pdbx_seq_one_letter_code
_entity_poly.pdbx_strand_id
1 'polypeptide(L)'
;LRRRGKTRPSGGGIRMQERHITTPGPVLDEHGVITPGYSERSICTYRRADIKAPFYRIKEWDFYQVSDGEKCLQFTYGHASYAGQVAVMLFNFKTGEVIANISKLLALPFGSLHLPENAEQDSDICYDKGGVHLRFKVEGDTRYLSFSAPDFEANITLERKSPYSLVIHIPFDEYKTAFYYNHKINCMTARGRAVCGGKEYIFGDGAFGLLDWGRGVWPFHNEWYWSNGTGTV
;
A
#
# COMPACT_ATOMS: atom_id res chain seq x y z
N LEU A 1 50.04 -11.20 -1.10
CA LEU A 1 48.89 -12.01 -1.42
C LEU A 1 47.92 -11.17 -2.27
N ARG A 2 47.95 -11.41 -3.61
CA ARG A 2 47.04 -10.75 -4.58
C ARG A 2 45.67 -11.36 -4.46
N ARG A 3 44.62 -10.59 -4.07
CA ARG A 3 43.24 -10.96 -4.21
C ARG A 3 42.83 -10.90 -5.69
N ARG A 4 42.53 -12.05 -6.28
CA ARG A 4 41.90 -12.14 -7.59
C ARG A 4 40.48 -11.58 -7.49
N GLY A 5 40.21 -10.46 -8.18
CA GLY A 5 38.87 -9.97 -8.38
C GLY A 5 38.06 -10.97 -9.21
N LYS A 6 36.96 -11.46 -8.65
CA LYS A 6 35.95 -12.16 -9.43
C LYS A 6 35.21 -11.11 -10.29
N THR A 7 35.47 -11.12 -11.58
CA THR A 7 34.64 -10.43 -12.56
C THR A 7 33.24 -11.05 -12.50
N ARG A 8 32.24 -10.24 -12.18
CA ARG A 8 30.83 -10.62 -12.37
C ARG A 8 30.63 -10.86 -13.88
N PRO A 9 29.93 -11.94 -14.30
CA PRO A 9 29.54 -12.10 -15.68
C PRO A 9 28.63 -10.93 -16.03
N SER A 10 28.90 -10.27 -17.15
CA SER A 10 28.00 -9.31 -17.79
C SER A 10 26.77 -10.05 -18.26
N GLY A 11 25.80 -10.22 -17.36
CA GLY A 11 24.47 -10.70 -17.73
C GLY A 11 23.88 -9.68 -18.68
N GLY A 12 23.59 -10.10 -19.92
CA GLY A 12 22.79 -9.34 -20.85
C GLY A 12 21.48 -8.99 -20.18
N GLY A 13 21.35 -7.76 -19.69
CA GLY A 13 20.14 -7.28 -19.08
C GLY A 13 19.01 -7.45 -20.08
N ILE A 14 18.03 -8.26 -19.78
CA ILE A 14 16.76 -8.25 -20.47
C ILE A 14 16.25 -6.83 -20.30
N ARG A 15 16.30 -6.04 -21.37
CA ARG A 15 15.71 -4.70 -21.40
C ARG A 15 14.21 -4.93 -21.28
N MET A 16 13.66 -4.85 -20.06
CA MET A 16 12.23 -4.90 -19.87
C MET A 16 11.63 -3.73 -20.64
N GLN A 17 10.94 -4.03 -21.74
CA GLN A 17 10.14 -3.02 -22.43
C GLN A 17 8.99 -2.67 -21.50
N GLU A 18 8.83 -1.39 -21.23
CA GLU A 18 7.62 -0.88 -20.58
C GLU A 18 6.41 -1.35 -21.39
N ARG A 19 5.56 -2.15 -20.76
CA ARG A 19 4.35 -2.67 -21.38
C ARG A 19 3.15 -1.97 -20.79
N HIS A 20 2.51 -1.11 -21.58
CA HIS A 20 1.22 -0.54 -21.20
C HIS A 20 0.11 -1.59 -21.39
N ILE A 21 -0.58 -1.94 -20.32
CA ILE A 21 -1.69 -2.89 -20.33
C ILE A 21 -2.96 -2.08 -20.61
N THR A 22 -3.55 -2.29 -21.77
CA THR A 22 -4.75 -1.57 -22.24
C THR A 22 -5.97 -2.47 -22.37
N THR A 23 -5.76 -3.80 -22.27
CA THR A 23 -6.84 -4.80 -22.43
C THR A 23 -7.11 -5.47 -21.09
N PRO A 24 -8.36 -5.53 -20.63
CA PRO A 24 -8.74 -6.27 -19.44
C PRO A 24 -8.37 -7.75 -19.53
N GLY A 25 -8.00 -8.33 -18.39
CA GLY A 25 -7.63 -9.74 -18.29
C GLY A 25 -7.32 -10.11 -16.84
N PRO A 26 -6.94 -11.35 -16.56
CA PRO A 26 -6.47 -11.74 -15.24
C PRO A 26 -5.09 -11.13 -14.96
N VAL A 27 -4.84 -10.75 -13.71
CA VAL A 27 -3.50 -10.32 -13.24
C VAL A 27 -2.53 -11.50 -13.24
N LEU A 28 -3.01 -12.68 -12.84
CA LEU A 28 -2.25 -13.93 -12.83
C LEU A 28 -2.85 -14.91 -13.84
N ASP A 29 -1.99 -15.60 -14.57
CA ASP A 29 -2.43 -16.70 -15.44
C ASP A 29 -2.80 -17.97 -14.66
N GLU A 30 -3.17 -19.03 -15.35
CA GLU A 30 -3.53 -20.32 -14.76
C GLU A 30 -2.40 -21.00 -13.96
N HIS A 31 -1.16 -20.59 -14.20
CA HIS A 31 0.04 -21.04 -13.51
C HIS A 31 0.45 -20.11 -12.35
N GLY A 32 -0.30 -19.02 -12.10
CA GLY A 32 0.00 -18.03 -11.07
C GLY A 32 1.12 -17.06 -11.44
N VAL A 33 1.41 -16.93 -12.74
CA VAL A 33 2.44 -16.02 -13.26
C VAL A 33 1.79 -14.69 -13.62
N ILE A 34 2.38 -13.59 -13.15
CA ILE A 34 1.88 -12.25 -13.44
C ILE A 34 2.21 -11.83 -14.88
N THR A 35 1.24 -11.22 -15.56
CA THR A 35 1.50 -10.52 -16.81
C THR A 35 2.19 -9.19 -16.51
N PRO A 36 3.48 -8.99 -16.88
CA PRO A 36 4.21 -7.78 -16.55
C PRO A 36 3.70 -6.55 -17.28
N GLY A 37 3.74 -5.39 -16.63
CA GLY A 37 3.37 -4.12 -17.25
C GLY A 37 2.81 -3.12 -16.27
N TYR A 38 2.18 -2.08 -16.80
CA TYR A 38 1.49 -1.07 -16.02
C TYR A 38 0.20 -0.62 -16.71
N SER A 39 -0.72 -0.07 -15.93
CA SER A 39 -1.92 0.60 -16.44
C SER A 39 -2.26 1.82 -15.59
N GLU A 40 -3.06 2.72 -16.14
CA GLU A 40 -3.51 3.95 -15.47
C GLU A 40 -4.79 3.73 -14.63
N ARG A 41 -5.33 2.51 -14.69
CA ARG A 41 -6.54 2.09 -13.97
C ARG A 41 -6.45 0.61 -13.63
N SER A 42 -7.22 0.17 -12.64
CA SER A 42 -7.37 -1.25 -12.31
C SER A 42 -8.28 -1.96 -13.32
N ILE A 43 -7.75 -2.20 -14.53
CA ILE A 43 -8.50 -2.88 -15.60
C ILE A 43 -8.39 -4.41 -15.55
N CYS A 44 -7.40 -4.93 -14.85
CA CYS A 44 -7.18 -6.36 -14.69
C CYS A 44 -7.84 -6.90 -13.42
N THR A 45 -8.26 -8.16 -13.47
CA THR A 45 -8.89 -8.84 -12.33
C THR A 45 -7.83 -9.57 -11.52
N TYR A 46 -7.65 -9.17 -10.29
CA TYR A 46 -6.86 -9.90 -9.29
C TYR A 46 -7.78 -10.75 -8.43
N ARG A 47 -7.35 -11.98 -8.17
CA ARG A 47 -7.97 -12.88 -7.20
C ARG A 47 -6.88 -13.52 -6.36
N ARG A 48 -6.99 -13.42 -5.05
CA ARG A 48 -6.06 -14.05 -4.12
C ARG A 48 -5.99 -15.57 -4.31
N ALA A 49 -7.11 -16.19 -4.71
CA ALA A 49 -7.19 -17.63 -4.97
C ALA A 49 -6.35 -18.11 -6.17
N ASP A 50 -6.00 -17.19 -7.10
CA ASP A 50 -5.19 -17.51 -8.27
C ASP A 50 -3.69 -17.61 -7.95
N ILE A 51 -3.28 -17.22 -6.73
CA ILE A 51 -1.88 -17.29 -6.30
C ILE A 51 -1.44 -18.74 -6.15
N LYS A 52 -0.40 -19.14 -6.91
CA LYS A 52 0.20 -20.48 -6.88
C LYS A 52 1.53 -20.49 -6.09
N ALA A 53 1.47 -19.96 -4.88
CA ALA A 53 2.61 -19.90 -3.97
C ALA A 53 2.20 -20.36 -2.56
N PRO A 54 3.15 -20.77 -1.72
CA PRO A 54 2.85 -21.09 -0.33
C PRO A 54 2.19 -19.89 0.38
N PHE A 55 1.08 -20.13 1.08
CA PHE A 55 0.26 -19.09 1.72
C PHE A 55 1.07 -18.18 2.65
N TYR A 56 2.12 -18.70 3.29
CA TYR A 56 3.00 -17.95 4.19
C TYR A 56 3.93 -16.96 3.48
N ARG A 57 3.93 -16.93 2.14
CA ARG A 57 4.71 -15.97 1.33
C ARG A 57 3.88 -14.80 0.82
N ILE A 58 2.57 -14.85 0.97
CA ILE A 58 1.67 -13.83 0.47
C ILE A 58 1.76 -12.59 1.36
N LYS A 59 1.95 -11.43 0.76
CA LYS A 59 1.96 -10.12 1.42
C LYS A 59 0.86 -9.27 0.86
N GLU A 60 0.12 -8.61 1.74
CA GLU A 60 -1.00 -7.75 1.38
C GLU A 60 -1.03 -6.55 2.32
N TRP A 61 -1.25 -5.36 1.78
CA TRP A 61 -1.40 -4.15 2.59
C TRP A 61 -2.24 -3.09 1.90
N ASP A 62 -2.89 -2.29 2.71
CA ASP A 62 -3.46 -1.00 2.37
C ASP A 62 -2.75 0.04 3.24
N PHE A 63 -2.02 0.93 2.59
CA PHE A 63 -1.32 2.03 3.22
C PHE A 63 -1.88 3.34 2.70
N TYR A 64 -2.38 4.16 3.63
CA TYR A 64 -2.81 5.51 3.33
C TYR A 64 -1.88 6.52 3.98
N GLN A 65 -1.62 7.60 3.28
CA GLN A 65 -0.93 8.76 3.81
C GLN A 65 -1.71 10.03 3.49
N VAL A 66 -1.79 10.92 4.46
CA VAL A 66 -2.42 12.24 4.34
C VAL A 66 -1.42 13.28 4.79
N SER A 67 -1.22 14.33 3.98
CA SER A 67 -0.29 15.40 4.32
C SER A 67 -0.77 16.74 3.80
N ASP A 68 -0.46 17.81 4.55
CA ASP A 68 -0.64 19.21 4.14
C ASP A 68 0.71 19.93 3.91
N GLY A 69 1.80 19.16 3.77
CA GLY A 69 3.15 19.68 3.61
C GLY A 69 3.87 20.00 4.93
N GLU A 70 3.17 20.05 6.04
CA GLU A 70 3.75 20.19 7.37
C GLU A 70 3.50 18.97 8.23
N LYS A 71 2.24 18.53 8.32
CA LYS A 71 1.83 17.34 9.07
C LYS A 71 1.64 16.16 8.14
N CYS A 72 1.95 14.98 8.61
CA CYS A 72 1.72 13.73 7.93
C CYS A 72 1.06 12.72 8.85
N LEU A 73 -0.06 12.18 8.41
CA LEU A 73 -0.81 11.13 9.07
C LEU A 73 -0.79 9.89 8.18
N GLN A 74 -0.30 8.78 8.71
CA GLN A 74 -0.18 7.50 8.00
C GLN A 74 -1.03 6.44 8.68
N PHE A 75 -1.67 5.61 7.86
CA PHE A 75 -2.43 4.45 8.29
C PHE A 75 -1.92 3.23 7.56
N THR A 76 -1.65 2.16 8.28
CA THR A 76 -1.21 0.87 7.74
C THR A 76 -2.12 -0.24 8.23
N TYR A 77 -2.63 -1.04 7.33
CA TYR A 77 -3.29 -2.30 7.63
C TYR A 77 -2.83 -3.35 6.63
N GLY A 78 -2.12 -4.35 7.11
CA GLY A 78 -1.57 -5.34 6.21
C GLY A 78 -0.84 -6.47 6.92
N HIS A 79 -0.37 -7.43 6.13
CA HIS A 79 0.41 -8.57 6.61
C HIS A 79 1.45 -9.06 5.61
N ALA A 80 2.49 -9.65 6.15
CA ALA A 80 3.47 -10.48 5.45
C ALA A 80 3.23 -11.95 5.77
N SER A 81 1.99 -12.41 5.73
CA SER A 81 1.46 -13.72 6.09
C SER A 81 1.63 -14.09 7.57
N TYR A 82 2.83 -14.39 8.02
CA TYR A 82 3.13 -14.81 9.41
C TYR A 82 3.11 -13.64 10.42
N ALA A 83 3.25 -12.44 9.94
CA ALA A 83 3.15 -11.22 10.74
C ALA A 83 2.33 -10.16 10.01
N GLY A 84 1.50 -9.47 10.73
CA GLY A 84 0.73 -8.33 10.22
C GLY A 84 0.87 -7.13 11.13
N GLN A 85 0.36 -6.01 10.67
CA GLN A 85 0.43 -4.75 11.39
C GLN A 85 -0.85 -3.93 11.17
N VAL A 86 -1.31 -3.36 12.27
CA VAL A 86 -2.18 -2.18 12.27
C VAL A 86 -1.36 -1.06 12.87
N ALA A 87 -1.15 0.02 12.11
CA ALA A 87 -0.40 1.16 12.62
C ALA A 87 -0.99 2.47 12.13
N VAL A 88 -0.98 3.47 13.01
CA VAL A 88 -1.28 4.86 12.68
C VAL A 88 -0.22 5.75 13.30
N MET A 89 0.35 6.61 12.48
CA MET A 89 1.42 7.52 12.89
C MET A 89 1.11 8.95 12.45
N LEU A 90 1.28 9.90 13.35
CA LEU A 90 1.21 11.32 13.08
C LEU A 90 2.58 11.94 13.36
N PHE A 91 3.13 12.66 12.41
CA PHE A 91 4.42 13.33 12.56
C PHE A 91 4.47 14.65 11.79
N ASN A 92 5.47 15.47 12.12
CA ASN A 92 5.73 16.75 11.47
C ASN A 92 6.91 16.63 10.52
N PHE A 93 6.71 16.90 9.23
CA PHE A 93 7.77 16.84 8.21
C PHE A 93 8.88 17.87 8.41
N LYS A 94 8.54 19.07 8.93
CA LYS A 94 9.52 20.15 9.07
C LYS A 94 10.48 19.92 10.24
N THR A 95 9.98 19.33 11.32
CA THR A 95 10.76 19.13 12.55
C THR A 95 11.27 17.70 12.69
N GLY A 96 10.67 16.74 11.98
CA GLY A 96 10.92 15.30 12.15
C GLY A 96 10.30 14.73 13.44
N GLU A 97 9.52 15.52 14.17
CA GLU A 97 8.87 15.08 15.41
C GLU A 97 7.79 14.04 15.13
N VAL A 98 7.87 12.90 15.81
CA VAL A 98 6.79 11.92 15.87
C VAL A 98 5.84 12.32 17.00
N ILE A 99 4.65 12.78 16.63
CA ILE A 99 3.63 13.28 17.56
C ILE A 99 2.88 12.11 18.19
N ALA A 100 2.52 11.11 17.38
CA ALA A 100 1.85 9.88 17.81
C ALA A 100 2.28 8.70 16.95
N ASN A 101 2.43 7.54 17.56
CA ASN A 101 2.70 6.30 16.86
C ASN A 101 2.06 5.14 17.61
N ILE A 102 0.97 4.63 17.09
CA ILE A 102 0.30 3.43 17.60
C ILE A 102 0.56 2.31 16.59
N SER A 103 1.15 1.22 17.05
CA SER A 103 1.41 0.05 16.24
C SER A 103 1.04 -1.22 17.00
N LYS A 104 0.24 -2.07 16.37
CA LYS A 104 -0.13 -3.39 16.86
C LYS A 104 0.40 -4.45 15.89
N LEU A 105 1.26 -5.31 16.40
CA LEU A 105 1.72 -6.49 15.67
C LEU A 105 0.63 -7.58 15.72
N LEU A 106 0.32 -8.16 14.58
CA LEU A 106 -0.60 -9.27 14.42
C LEU A 106 0.20 -10.55 14.17
N ALA A 107 0.11 -11.50 15.08
CA ALA A 107 0.78 -12.79 14.93
C ALA A 107 -0.06 -13.71 14.03
N LEU A 108 0.59 -14.33 13.03
CA LEU A 108 0.03 -15.39 12.18
C LEU A 108 -1.33 -15.05 11.54
N PRO A 109 -1.53 -13.87 10.93
CA PRO A 109 -2.83 -13.50 10.37
C PRO A 109 -3.22 -14.36 9.15
N PHE A 110 -2.25 -14.83 8.34
CA PHE A 110 -2.44 -15.76 7.21
C PHE A 110 -3.63 -15.42 6.28
N GLY A 111 -3.87 -14.14 6.02
CA GLY A 111 -4.97 -13.69 5.16
C GLY A 111 -6.31 -13.49 5.89
N SER A 112 -6.36 -13.65 7.22
CA SER A 112 -7.57 -13.40 8.01
C SER A 112 -7.98 -11.91 8.08
N LEU A 113 -7.17 -11.00 7.50
CA LEU A 113 -7.50 -9.58 7.46
C LEU A 113 -8.56 -9.26 6.39
N HIS A 114 -8.85 -10.21 5.48
CA HIS A 114 -9.85 -10.06 4.42
C HIS A 114 -9.71 -8.76 3.64
N LEU A 115 -8.48 -8.41 3.29
CA LEU A 115 -8.19 -7.20 2.50
C LEU A 115 -8.82 -7.32 1.10
N PRO A 116 -9.38 -6.23 0.55
CA PRO A 116 -10.08 -6.25 -0.72
C PRO A 116 -9.16 -6.64 -1.89
N GLU A 117 -9.71 -7.31 -2.88
CA GLU A 117 -8.99 -7.73 -4.09
C GLU A 117 -8.85 -6.62 -5.14
N ASN A 118 -9.50 -5.48 -4.92
CA ASN A 118 -9.44 -4.31 -5.79
C ASN A 118 -9.44 -3.02 -4.95
N ALA A 119 -8.55 -2.09 -5.25
CA ALA A 119 -8.43 -0.82 -4.55
C ALA A 119 -9.55 0.20 -4.86
N GLU A 120 -10.29 0.00 -5.95
CA GLU A 120 -11.38 0.89 -6.41
C GLU A 120 -12.78 0.33 -6.09
N GLN A 121 -12.86 -0.92 -5.61
CA GLN A 121 -14.11 -1.55 -5.25
C GLN A 121 -14.62 -1.01 -3.90
N ASP A 122 -15.93 -0.83 -3.81
CA ASP A 122 -16.58 -0.56 -2.53
C ASP A 122 -16.22 -1.64 -1.52
N SER A 123 -15.78 -1.22 -0.36
CA SER A 123 -15.28 -2.11 0.68
C SER A 123 -15.39 -1.47 2.06
N ASP A 124 -15.43 -2.31 3.07
CA ASP A 124 -15.49 -1.87 4.47
C ASP A 124 -14.69 -2.86 5.32
N ILE A 125 -13.45 -2.52 5.60
CA ILE A 125 -12.55 -3.34 6.39
C ILE A 125 -12.26 -2.68 7.73
N CYS A 126 -12.24 -3.48 8.77
CA CYS A 126 -11.98 -2.98 10.11
C CYS A 126 -11.08 -3.91 10.93
N TYR A 127 -10.40 -3.30 11.86
CA TYR A 127 -9.70 -3.94 12.96
C TYR A 127 -10.25 -3.38 14.26
N ASP A 128 -10.62 -4.27 15.20
CA ASP A 128 -11.20 -3.89 16.48
C ASP A 128 -10.71 -4.88 17.55
N LYS A 129 -9.55 -4.60 18.15
CA LYS A 129 -8.99 -5.42 19.24
C LYS A 129 -8.08 -4.61 20.16
N GLY A 130 -8.15 -4.91 21.45
CA GLY A 130 -7.21 -4.38 22.44
C GLY A 130 -7.22 -2.86 22.58
N GLY A 131 -8.42 -2.24 22.48
CA GLY A 131 -8.60 -0.79 22.58
C GLY A 131 -8.07 -0.02 21.36
N VAL A 132 -7.82 -0.71 20.26
CA VAL A 132 -7.45 -0.09 18.97
C VAL A 132 -8.50 -0.44 17.93
N HIS A 133 -9.06 0.59 17.31
CA HIS A 133 -10.05 0.49 16.24
C HIS A 133 -9.52 1.18 15.00
N LEU A 134 -9.49 0.48 13.87
CA LEU A 134 -9.15 1.02 12.57
C LEU A 134 -10.23 0.60 11.57
N ARG A 135 -10.68 1.52 10.74
CA ARG A 135 -11.61 1.22 9.66
C ARG A 135 -11.23 1.96 8.39
N PHE A 136 -11.22 1.24 7.28
CA PHE A 136 -11.14 1.81 5.95
C PHE A 136 -12.41 1.44 5.19
N LYS A 137 -13.20 2.45 4.82
CA LYS A 137 -14.41 2.30 4.03
C LYS A 137 -14.23 3.00 2.69
N VAL A 138 -14.57 2.31 1.61
CA VAL A 138 -14.54 2.83 0.25
C VAL A 138 -15.96 2.83 -0.29
N GLU A 139 -16.42 3.98 -0.78
CA GLU A 139 -17.70 4.18 -1.46
C GLU A 139 -17.44 5.01 -2.72
N GLY A 140 -17.44 4.36 -3.87
CA GLY A 140 -17.06 5.01 -5.13
C GLY A 140 -15.69 5.65 -5.06
N ASP A 141 -15.62 6.95 -5.34
CA ASP A 141 -14.38 7.72 -5.31
C ASP A 141 -14.00 8.25 -3.90
N THR A 142 -14.82 7.98 -2.89
CA THR A 142 -14.60 8.47 -1.53
C THR A 142 -14.06 7.35 -0.63
N ARG A 143 -13.10 7.72 0.23
CA ARG A 143 -12.53 6.84 1.25
C ARG A 143 -12.67 7.50 2.61
N TYR A 144 -13.20 6.76 3.55
CA TYR A 144 -13.33 7.16 4.94
C TYR A 144 -12.35 6.36 5.78
N LEU A 145 -11.39 7.05 6.38
CA LEU A 145 -10.38 6.46 7.25
C LEU A 145 -10.68 6.89 8.67
N SER A 146 -10.96 5.95 9.54
CA SER A 146 -11.17 6.22 10.96
C SER A 146 -10.25 5.38 11.84
N PHE A 147 -9.79 5.97 12.91
CA PHE A 147 -8.92 5.34 13.88
C PHE A 147 -9.24 5.85 15.28
N SER A 148 -9.23 4.96 16.27
CA SER A 148 -9.21 5.35 17.68
C SER A 148 -8.37 4.39 18.52
N ALA A 149 -7.64 4.96 19.45
CA ALA A 149 -6.88 4.30 20.50
C ALA A 149 -6.88 5.22 21.74
N PRO A 150 -6.43 4.77 22.91
CA PRO A 150 -6.23 5.69 24.04
C PRO A 150 -5.38 6.89 23.62
N ASP A 151 -5.89 8.09 23.92
CA ASP A 151 -5.25 9.39 23.67
C ASP A 151 -4.95 9.72 22.19
N PHE A 152 -5.42 8.91 21.22
CA PHE A 152 -5.23 9.21 19.80
C PHE A 152 -6.43 8.79 18.95
N GLU A 153 -7.05 9.75 18.27
CA GLU A 153 -8.14 9.55 17.31
C GLU A 153 -7.83 10.22 15.98
N ALA A 154 -8.35 9.66 14.90
CA ALA A 154 -8.26 10.28 13.59
C ALA A 154 -9.49 9.93 12.74
N ASN A 155 -10.01 10.93 12.01
CA ASN A 155 -11.10 10.77 11.05
C ASN A 155 -10.78 11.59 9.81
N ILE A 156 -10.57 10.92 8.70
CA ILE A 156 -10.16 11.52 7.43
C ILE A 156 -11.11 11.05 6.33
N THR A 157 -11.50 11.96 5.49
CA THR A 157 -12.17 11.68 4.22
C THR A 157 -11.23 12.04 3.08
N LEU A 158 -11.05 11.09 2.15
CA LEU A 158 -10.29 11.27 0.93
C LEU A 158 -11.24 11.20 -0.27
N GLU A 159 -11.10 12.12 -1.21
CA GLU A 159 -11.86 12.11 -2.46
C GLU A 159 -10.90 12.02 -3.64
N ARG A 160 -11.07 11.01 -4.47
CA ARG A 160 -10.35 10.88 -5.74
C ARG A 160 -10.92 11.87 -6.75
N LYS A 161 -10.05 12.73 -7.29
CA LYS A 161 -10.43 13.72 -8.31
C LYS A 161 -9.91 13.35 -9.70
N SER A 162 -8.82 12.58 -9.77
CA SER A 162 -8.27 12.12 -11.03
C SER A 162 -8.82 10.74 -11.40
N PRO A 163 -9.20 10.52 -12.66
CA PRO A 163 -9.54 9.19 -13.15
C PRO A 163 -8.30 8.29 -13.32
N TYR A 164 -7.11 8.89 -13.27
CA TYR A 164 -5.84 8.17 -13.47
C TYR A 164 -5.20 7.79 -12.14
N SER A 165 -4.52 6.67 -12.17
CA SER A 165 -3.72 6.12 -11.07
C SER A 165 -2.54 5.36 -11.68
N LEU A 166 -1.71 4.75 -10.86
CA LEU A 166 -0.62 3.89 -11.33
C LEU A 166 -0.85 2.47 -10.81
N VAL A 167 -1.13 1.55 -11.72
CA VAL A 167 -1.19 0.12 -11.43
C VAL A 167 0.01 -0.56 -12.05
N ILE A 168 0.79 -1.29 -11.26
CA ILE A 168 2.01 -1.95 -11.71
C ILE A 168 1.98 -3.45 -11.45
N HIS A 169 2.45 -4.20 -12.44
CA HIS A 169 2.57 -5.64 -12.44
C HIS A 169 4.05 -6.00 -12.61
N ILE A 170 4.71 -6.36 -11.54
CA ILE A 170 6.15 -6.65 -11.54
C ILE A 170 6.38 -8.12 -11.22
N PRO A 171 6.93 -8.93 -12.16
CA PRO A 171 7.44 -10.25 -11.84
C PRO A 171 8.79 -10.13 -11.12
N PHE A 172 9.12 -11.12 -10.31
CA PHE A 172 10.47 -11.30 -9.77
C PHE A 172 11.15 -12.48 -10.48
N ASP A 173 12.41 -12.31 -10.84
CA ASP A 173 13.16 -13.33 -11.61
C ASP A 173 13.46 -14.61 -10.83
N GLU A 174 13.51 -14.51 -9.48
CA GLU A 174 13.91 -15.63 -8.61
C GLU A 174 12.90 -16.78 -8.63
N TYR A 175 11.61 -16.49 -8.71
CA TYR A 175 10.54 -17.49 -8.80
C TYR A 175 9.46 -17.03 -9.76
N LYS A 176 9.04 -17.90 -10.67
CA LYS A 176 8.03 -17.57 -11.70
C LYS A 176 6.69 -17.09 -11.12
N THR A 177 6.33 -17.58 -9.91
CA THR A 177 5.10 -17.19 -9.20
C THR A 177 5.31 -16.09 -8.18
N ALA A 178 6.51 -15.50 -8.12
CA ALA A 178 6.77 -14.33 -7.30
C ALA A 178 6.44 -13.06 -8.09
N PHE A 179 5.68 -12.19 -7.47
CA PHE A 179 5.21 -10.97 -8.12
C PHE A 179 4.90 -9.86 -7.11
N TYR A 180 4.87 -8.65 -7.62
CA TYR A 180 4.35 -7.47 -6.96
C TYR A 180 3.25 -6.84 -7.83
N TYR A 181 2.04 -6.84 -7.32
CA TYR A 181 0.89 -6.15 -7.88
C TYR A 181 0.55 -4.99 -6.97
N ASN A 182 0.60 -3.78 -7.51
CA ASN A 182 0.42 -2.58 -6.71
C ASN A 182 -0.46 -1.56 -7.42
N HIS A 183 -1.28 -0.88 -6.66
CA HIS A 183 -2.11 0.22 -7.11
C HIS A 183 -1.82 1.46 -6.26
N LYS A 184 -1.34 2.51 -6.91
CA LYS A 184 -1.08 3.81 -6.29
C LYS A 184 -2.12 4.82 -6.77
N ILE A 185 -2.92 5.33 -5.83
CA ILE A 185 -3.88 6.41 -6.08
C ILE A 185 -3.37 7.63 -5.35
N ASN A 186 -2.93 8.62 -6.09
CA ASN A 186 -2.32 9.84 -5.56
C ASN A 186 -3.25 11.05 -5.70
N CYS A 187 -2.88 12.15 -5.05
CA CYS A 187 -3.54 13.45 -5.17
C CYS A 187 -5.04 13.43 -4.85
N MET A 188 -5.48 12.52 -3.97
CA MET A 188 -6.82 12.60 -3.41
C MET A 188 -6.93 13.84 -2.51
N THR A 189 -7.96 14.64 -2.67
CA THR A 189 -8.19 15.74 -1.72
C THR A 189 -8.52 15.15 -0.35
N ALA A 190 -7.93 15.71 0.71
CA ALA A 190 -8.06 15.18 2.05
C ALA A 190 -8.71 16.22 2.98
N ARG A 191 -9.66 15.77 3.82
CA ARG A 191 -10.27 16.57 4.87
C ARG A 191 -10.47 15.73 6.11
N GLY A 192 -10.35 16.36 7.26
CA GLY A 192 -10.59 15.72 8.52
C GLY A 192 -9.65 16.20 9.62
N ARG A 193 -9.53 15.39 10.64
CA ARG A 193 -8.73 15.75 11.82
C ARG A 193 -8.14 14.51 12.50
N ALA A 194 -7.07 14.77 13.24
CA ALA A 194 -6.54 13.87 14.24
C ALA A 194 -6.50 14.60 15.59
N VAL A 195 -6.71 13.87 16.68
CA VAL A 195 -6.60 14.39 18.06
C VAL A 195 -5.64 13.49 18.81
N CYS A 196 -4.60 14.07 19.38
CA CYS A 196 -3.62 13.34 20.18
C CYS A 196 -3.29 14.12 21.44
N GLY A 197 -3.43 13.48 22.61
CA GLY A 197 -3.16 14.10 23.89
C GLY A 197 -4.01 15.37 24.12
N GLY A 198 -5.24 15.41 23.61
CA GLY A 198 -6.13 16.57 23.69
C GLY A 198 -5.82 17.70 22.68
N LYS A 199 -4.76 17.59 21.88
CA LYS A 199 -4.43 18.55 20.82
C LYS A 199 -5.00 18.10 19.48
N GLU A 200 -5.66 19.02 18.78
CA GLU A 200 -6.25 18.78 17.48
C GLU A 200 -5.30 19.17 16.34
N TYR A 201 -5.29 18.34 15.28
CA TYR A 201 -4.54 18.51 14.06
C TYR A 201 -5.49 18.41 12.87
N ILE A 202 -5.79 19.55 12.25
CA ILE A 202 -6.77 19.64 11.17
C ILE A 202 -6.08 19.47 9.82
N PHE A 203 -6.67 18.68 8.94
CA PHE A 203 -6.34 18.55 7.52
C PHE A 203 -7.50 19.17 6.73
N GLY A 204 -7.20 20.21 5.98
CA GLY A 204 -8.18 20.99 5.22
C GLY A 204 -7.69 21.32 3.82
N ASP A 205 -7.98 22.52 3.34
CA ASP A 205 -7.58 22.94 2.02
C ASP A 205 -6.05 22.86 1.83
N GLY A 206 -5.63 22.22 0.72
CA GLY A 206 -4.22 21.94 0.44
C GLY A 206 -3.70 20.64 1.04
N ALA A 207 -4.51 19.89 1.81
CA ALA A 207 -4.15 18.56 2.22
C ALA A 207 -4.48 17.54 1.13
N PHE A 208 -3.55 16.59 0.93
CA PHE A 208 -3.69 15.51 -0.04
C PHE A 208 -3.46 14.16 0.60
N GLY A 209 -4.18 13.17 0.08
CA GLY A 209 -4.02 11.78 0.44
C GLY A 209 -3.50 10.93 -0.70
N LEU A 210 -2.87 9.85 -0.35
CA LEU A 210 -2.50 8.76 -1.26
C LEU A 210 -2.91 7.41 -0.68
N LEU A 211 -3.11 6.46 -1.58
CA LEU A 211 -3.18 5.04 -1.28
C LEU A 211 -2.01 4.32 -1.96
N ASP A 212 -1.29 3.51 -1.20
CA ASP A 212 -0.40 2.48 -1.69
C ASP A 212 -1.00 1.12 -1.30
N TRP A 213 -1.71 0.52 -2.25
CA TRP A 213 -2.34 -0.78 -2.12
C TRP A 213 -1.45 -1.83 -2.76
N GLY A 214 -1.05 -2.84 -2.01
CA GLY A 214 -0.11 -3.84 -2.51
C GLY A 214 -0.53 -5.27 -2.20
N ARG A 215 -0.34 -6.14 -3.19
CA ARG A 215 -0.57 -7.59 -3.12
C ARG A 215 0.57 -8.32 -3.80
N GLY A 216 0.95 -9.45 -3.29
CA GLY A 216 1.96 -10.23 -4.00
C GLY A 216 2.65 -11.30 -3.19
N VAL A 217 3.67 -11.87 -3.82
CA VAL A 217 4.55 -12.90 -3.29
C VAL A 217 5.98 -12.47 -3.54
N TRP A 218 6.71 -12.16 -2.49
CA TRP A 218 8.08 -11.67 -2.61
C TRP A 218 9.12 -12.79 -2.51
N PRO A 219 10.25 -12.68 -3.24
CA PRO A 219 11.44 -13.47 -2.95
C PRO A 219 11.95 -13.16 -1.54
N PHE A 220 12.80 -14.04 -1.00
CA PHE A 220 13.34 -13.86 0.34
C PHE A 220 14.28 -12.65 0.43
N HIS A 221 15.08 -12.43 -0.60
CA HIS A 221 15.94 -11.26 -0.73
C HIS A 221 15.40 -10.36 -1.83
N ASN A 222 15.08 -9.12 -1.48
CA ASN A 222 14.70 -8.09 -2.42
C ASN A 222 15.06 -6.72 -1.88
N GLU A 223 15.18 -5.74 -2.78
CA GLU A 223 15.37 -4.33 -2.47
C GLU A 223 14.34 -3.53 -3.26
N TRP A 224 13.83 -2.48 -2.65
CA TRP A 224 12.95 -1.54 -3.32
C TRP A 224 13.20 -0.13 -2.86
N TYR A 225 12.92 0.82 -3.75
CA TYR A 225 12.90 2.23 -3.43
C TYR A 225 11.46 2.72 -3.55
N TRP A 226 11.02 3.46 -2.54
CA TRP A 226 9.70 4.05 -2.53
C TRP A 226 9.80 5.56 -2.39
N SER A 227 9.08 6.28 -3.24
CA SER A 227 8.92 7.72 -3.11
C SER A 227 7.50 8.12 -3.53
N ASN A 228 7.03 9.19 -2.95
CA ASN A 228 5.78 9.82 -3.33
C ASN A 228 5.90 11.33 -3.15
N GLY A 229 5.27 12.08 -4.04
CA GLY A 229 5.23 13.52 -3.99
C GLY A 229 3.87 14.04 -4.45
N THR A 230 3.40 15.08 -3.81
CA THR A 230 2.17 15.79 -4.17
C THR A 230 2.45 17.28 -4.12
N GLY A 231 1.95 18.01 -5.09
CA GLY A 231 2.10 19.45 -5.16
C GLY A 231 0.99 20.07 -6.01
N THR A 232 0.84 21.37 -5.90
CA THR A 232 0.02 22.19 -6.79
C THR A 232 0.88 22.78 -7.90
N VAL A 233 0.35 22.81 -9.10
CA VAL A 233 0.97 23.43 -10.28
C VAL A 233 0.28 24.77 -10.54
#